data_5d76295f26a3eee7148089a1e27aaf4f
#
_entry.id   5d76295f26a3eee7148089a1e27aaf4f
#
_cell.length_a   1.000
_cell.length_b   1.000
_cell.length_c   1.000
_cell.angle_alpha   90.00
_cell.angle_beta   90.00
_cell.angle_gamma   90.00
#
_symmetry.space_group_name_H-M   'P 1'
#
loop_
_entity.id
_entity.type
_entity.pdbx_description
1 polymer ?
#
loop_
_entity_poly.entity_id
_entity_poly.type
_entity_poly.pdbx_seq_one_letter_code
_entity_poly.pdbx_strand_id
1 'polypeptide(L)'
;MGNLRDTIYVTVEHFAEDEHNAAYYVASNDELSLVTDGETFEELLRNLQEAISLLLADDVRRDFNLVEKPRVVITMTLPENYAQTA
;
A
#
# COMPACT_ATOMS: atom_id res chain seq x y z
N MET A 1 7.44 5.86 -27.11
CA MET A 1 6.61 6.47 -26.08
C MET A 1 6.00 5.44 -25.19
N GLY A 2 6.30 5.51 -23.92
CA GLY A 2 5.68 4.63 -22.96
C GLY A 2 4.29 5.10 -22.58
N ASN A 3 3.44 4.16 -22.22
CA ASN A 3 2.15 4.47 -21.67
C ASN A 3 2.30 4.90 -20.22
N LEU A 4 1.52 5.89 -19.81
CA LEU A 4 1.48 6.27 -18.41
C LEU A 4 0.76 5.21 -17.60
N ARG A 5 1.21 5.01 -16.38
CA ARG A 5 0.55 4.08 -15.46
C ARG A 5 -0.63 4.77 -14.81
N ASP A 6 -1.78 4.18 -14.91
CA ASP A 6 -3.02 4.72 -14.33
C ASP A 6 -3.42 4.01 -13.04
N THR A 7 -2.66 3.01 -12.62
CA THR A 7 -2.99 2.21 -11.45
C THR A 7 -1.74 1.91 -10.64
N ILE A 8 -1.87 2.06 -9.32
CA ILE A 8 -0.84 1.68 -8.36
C ILE A 8 -1.35 0.44 -7.63
N TYR A 9 -0.63 -0.66 -7.74
CA TYR A 9 -0.98 -1.90 -7.05
C TYR A 9 -0.21 -1.98 -5.73
N VAL A 10 -0.94 -2.14 -4.65
CA VAL A 10 -0.35 -2.20 -3.31
C VAL A 10 -0.70 -3.52 -2.67
N THR A 11 0.31 -4.21 -2.16
CA THR A 11 0.11 -5.45 -1.41
C THR A 11 0.12 -5.13 0.07
N VAL A 12 -0.89 -5.60 0.79
CA VAL A 12 -0.98 -5.40 2.24
C VAL A 12 -0.81 -6.75 2.94
N GLU A 13 0.08 -6.77 3.91
CA GLU A 13 0.30 -7.93 4.77
C GLU A 13 -0.04 -7.57 6.20
N HIS A 14 -0.67 -8.51 6.91
CA HIS A 14 -0.99 -8.35 8.31
C HIS A 14 -0.07 -9.24 9.14
N PHE A 15 0.56 -8.65 10.15
CA PHE A 15 1.42 -9.38 11.08
C PHE A 15 0.74 -9.41 12.44
N ALA A 16 0.48 -10.61 12.96
CA ALA A 16 -0.17 -10.79 14.24
C ALA A 16 0.73 -10.31 15.38
N GLU A 17 0.12 -9.92 16.49
CA GLU A 17 0.89 -9.55 17.67
C GLU A 17 1.69 -10.73 18.19
N ASP A 18 2.83 -10.44 18.79
CA ASP A 18 3.68 -11.43 19.45
C ASP A 18 4.15 -10.89 20.79
N GLU A 19 5.11 -11.56 21.41
CA GLU A 19 5.58 -11.17 22.74
C GLU A 19 6.20 -9.77 22.79
N HIS A 20 6.71 -9.29 21.68
CA HIS A 20 7.47 -8.04 21.61
C HIS A 20 6.79 -6.94 20.81
N ASN A 21 5.81 -7.30 19.99
CA ASN A 21 5.21 -6.35 19.05
C ASN A 21 3.70 -6.46 19.02
N ALA A 22 3.02 -5.32 18.95
CA ALA A 22 1.59 -5.29 18.66
C ALA A 22 1.36 -5.71 17.21
N ALA A 23 0.16 -6.17 16.90
CA ALA A 23 -0.22 -6.50 15.53
C ALA A 23 -0.12 -5.24 14.65
N TYR A 24 0.23 -5.41 13.39
CA TYR A 24 0.35 -4.28 12.48
C TYR A 24 0.16 -4.73 11.02
N TYR A 25 -0.01 -3.74 10.15
CA TYR A 25 -0.16 -3.95 8.71
C TYR A 25 1.00 -3.27 7.99
N VAL A 26 1.44 -3.88 6.88
CA VAL A 26 2.44 -3.29 6.00
C VAL A 26 1.88 -3.23 4.59
N ALA A 27 1.98 -2.07 3.96
CA ALA A 27 1.61 -1.89 2.55
C ALA A 27 2.87 -1.63 1.74
N SER A 28 2.99 -2.28 0.60
CA SER A 28 4.21 -2.14 -0.21
C SER A 28 3.95 -2.25 -1.70
N ASN A 29 4.85 -1.64 -2.47
CA ASN A 29 4.96 -1.81 -3.91
C ASN A 29 6.43 -1.63 -4.27
N ASP A 30 7.06 -2.70 -4.73
CA ASP A 30 8.50 -2.71 -5.00
C ASP A 30 8.89 -1.81 -6.16
N GLU A 31 8.07 -1.75 -7.21
CA GLU A 31 8.38 -0.93 -8.38
C GLU A 31 8.47 0.55 -8.07
N LEU A 32 7.65 0.99 -7.11
CA LEU A 32 7.60 2.40 -6.72
C LEU A 32 8.39 2.67 -5.46
N SER A 33 9.09 1.67 -4.92
CA SER A 33 9.81 1.76 -3.66
C SER A 33 8.91 2.26 -2.53
N LEU A 34 7.66 1.83 -2.56
CA LEU A 34 6.65 2.26 -1.59
C LEU A 34 6.57 1.25 -0.46
N VAL A 35 6.75 1.71 0.77
CA VAL A 35 6.54 0.90 1.97
C VAL A 35 5.97 1.81 3.04
N THR A 36 4.88 1.39 3.66
CA THR A 36 4.31 2.09 4.79
C THR A 36 3.61 1.09 5.71
N ASP A 37 3.33 1.48 6.94
CA ASP A 37 2.73 0.59 7.91
C ASP A 37 1.69 1.32 8.77
N GLY A 38 1.01 0.55 9.61
CA GLY A 38 0.06 1.08 10.57
C GLY A 38 -0.38 -0.01 11.52
N GLU A 39 -0.70 0.36 12.76
CA GLU A 39 -1.18 -0.60 13.75
C GLU A 39 -2.63 -0.99 13.51
N THR A 40 -3.40 -0.12 12.85
CA THR A 40 -4.76 -0.42 12.42
C THR A 40 -4.84 -0.23 10.91
N PHE A 41 -5.89 -0.82 10.32
CA PHE A 41 -6.09 -0.67 8.88
C PHE A 41 -6.34 0.81 8.52
N GLU A 42 -7.07 1.53 9.36
CA GLU A 42 -7.32 2.95 9.13
C GLU A 42 -6.03 3.76 9.15
N GLU A 43 -5.17 3.48 10.10
CA GLU A 43 -3.86 4.14 10.18
C GLU A 43 -3.02 3.82 8.95
N LEU A 44 -3.03 2.54 8.53
CA LEU A 44 -2.33 2.14 7.32
C LEU A 44 -2.81 2.93 6.12
N LEU A 45 -4.13 3.06 5.94
CA LEU A 45 -4.69 3.79 4.80
C LEU A 45 -4.29 5.27 4.83
N ARG A 46 -4.29 5.88 6.00
CA ARG A 46 -3.86 7.27 6.15
C ARG A 46 -2.39 7.43 5.75
N ASN A 47 -1.54 6.55 6.25
CA ASN A 47 -0.11 6.59 5.95
C ASN A 47 0.15 6.28 4.48
N LEU A 48 -0.63 5.37 3.90
CA LEU A 48 -0.53 5.05 2.49
C LEU A 48 -0.89 6.25 1.62
N GLN A 49 -1.94 6.98 1.98
CA GLN A 49 -2.33 8.19 1.26
C GLN A 49 -1.23 9.23 1.27
N GLU A 50 -0.56 9.41 2.42
CA GLU A 50 0.56 10.33 2.52
C GLU A 50 1.72 9.90 1.65
N ALA A 51 2.06 8.61 1.67
CA ALA A 51 3.14 8.07 0.85
C ALA A 51 2.85 8.23 -0.64
N ILE A 52 1.61 7.96 -1.05
CA ILE A 52 1.20 8.12 -2.44
C ILE A 52 1.25 9.59 -2.86
N SER A 53 0.86 10.50 -1.96
CA SER A 53 0.93 11.93 -2.25
C SER A 53 2.35 12.38 -2.61
N LEU A 54 3.35 11.78 -1.96
CA LEU A 54 4.74 12.09 -2.28
C LEU A 54 5.13 11.56 -3.66
N LEU A 55 4.59 10.42 -4.07
CA LEU A 55 4.83 9.87 -5.40
C LEU A 55 4.18 10.70 -6.49
N LEU A 56 3.17 11.47 -6.17
CA LEU A 56 2.43 12.27 -7.13
C LEU A 56 2.99 13.68 -7.29
N ALA A 57 4.05 14.03 -6.56
CA ALA A 57 4.77 15.27 -6.82
C ALA A 57 5.32 15.24 -8.26
N ASP A 58 5.24 16.34 -8.97
CA ASP A 58 5.47 16.38 -10.42
C ASP A 58 6.72 15.66 -10.89
N ASP A 59 7.84 15.92 -10.24
CA ASP A 59 9.11 15.33 -10.65
C ASP A 59 9.15 13.82 -10.36
N VAL A 60 8.68 13.40 -9.18
CA VAL A 60 8.64 11.99 -8.81
C VAL A 60 7.64 11.23 -9.68
N ARG A 61 6.48 11.82 -9.90
CA ARG A 61 5.43 11.22 -10.73
C ARG A 61 5.93 10.91 -12.14
N ARG A 62 6.70 11.83 -12.70
CA ARG A 62 7.28 11.65 -14.05
C ARG A 62 8.29 10.52 -14.08
N ASP A 63 9.11 10.40 -13.03
CA ASP A 63 10.11 9.34 -12.95
C ASP A 63 9.47 7.96 -12.98
N PHE A 64 8.26 7.83 -12.41
CA PHE A 64 7.54 6.55 -12.37
C PHE A 64 6.48 6.42 -13.46
N ASN A 65 6.36 7.39 -14.35
CA ASN A 65 5.36 7.39 -15.44
C ASN A 65 3.94 7.25 -14.92
N LEU A 66 3.61 7.95 -13.85
CA LEU A 66 2.27 7.91 -13.28
C LEU A 66 1.40 9.04 -13.81
N VAL A 67 0.11 8.74 -14.01
CA VAL A 67 -0.88 9.79 -14.30
C VAL A 67 -1.10 10.63 -13.04
N GLU A 68 -1.75 11.79 -13.20
CA GLU A 68 -1.98 12.71 -12.07
C GLU A 68 -2.89 12.13 -10.99
N LYS A 69 -3.86 11.32 -11.37
CA LYS A 69 -4.83 10.73 -10.44
C LYS A 69 -4.94 9.24 -10.66
N PRO A 70 -3.93 8.48 -10.24
CA PRO A 70 -3.96 7.04 -10.46
C PRO A 70 -4.97 6.37 -9.54
N ARG A 71 -5.48 5.23 -10.01
CA ARG A 71 -6.28 4.35 -9.18
C ARG A 71 -5.34 3.59 -8.26
N VAL A 72 -5.74 3.37 -7.01
CA VAL A 72 -4.97 2.55 -6.08
C VAL A 72 -5.74 1.27 -5.82
N VAL A 73 -5.11 0.14 -6.13
CA VAL A 73 -5.70 -1.19 -5.93
C VAL A 73 -4.93 -1.88 -4.81
N ILE A 74 -5.65 -2.25 -3.76
CA ILE A 74 -5.06 -2.90 -2.60
C ILE A 74 -5.41 -4.38 -2.65
N THR A 75 -4.39 -5.22 -2.54
CA THR A 75 -4.55 -6.66 -2.47
C THR A 75 -4.08 -7.12 -1.10
N MET A 76 -4.94 -7.85 -0.40
CA MET A 76 -4.62 -8.40 0.91
C MET A 76 -5.09 -9.83 0.98
N THR A 77 -4.22 -10.71 1.45
CA THR A 77 -4.57 -12.11 1.67
C THR A 77 -5.06 -12.27 3.10
N LEU A 78 -6.30 -12.74 3.25
CA LEU A 78 -6.87 -12.99 4.57
C LEU A 78 -6.38 -14.34 5.11
N PRO A 79 -6.17 -14.45 6.42
CA PRO A 79 -5.81 -15.74 7.02
C PRO A 79 -6.91 -16.79 6.80
N GLU A 80 -6.52 -18.06 6.76
CA GLU A 80 -7.47 -19.16 6.58
C GLU A 80 -8.57 -19.17 7.62
N ASN A 81 -8.22 -18.90 8.86
CA ASN A 81 -9.23 -18.92 9.94
C ASN A 81 -10.29 -17.83 9.75
N TYR A 82 -9.98 -16.81 8.99
CA TYR A 82 -10.95 -15.77 8.67
C TYR A 82 -12.07 -16.33 7.79
N ALA A 83 -11.70 -17.12 6.80
CA ALA A 83 -12.68 -17.75 5.92
C ALA A 83 -13.54 -18.77 6.67
N GLN A 84 -12.98 -19.43 7.68
CA GLN A 84 -13.68 -20.44 8.46
C GLN A 84 -14.72 -19.85 9.40
N THR A 85 -14.55 -18.61 9.81
CA THR A 85 -15.46 -17.96 10.75
C THR A 85 -16.55 -17.15 10.06
N ALA A 86 -16.45 -17.01 8.77
CA ALA A 86 -17.41 -16.23 8.00
C ALA A 86 -18.75 -16.93 7.79
#